data_54b9ea26d398e4d452c55d970a61efde
#
_entry.id   54b9ea26d398e4d452c55d970a61efde
#
_cell.length_a   1.000
_cell.length_b   1.000
_cell.length_c   1.000
_cell.angle_alpha   90.00
_cell.angle_beta   90.00
_cell.angle_gamma   90.00
#
_symmetry.space_group_name_H-M   'P 1'
#
loop_
_entity.id
_entity.type
_entity.pdbx_description
1 polymer ?
#
loop_
_entity_poly.entity_id
_entity_poly.type
_entity_poly.pdbx_seq_one_letter_code
_entity_poly.pdbx_strand_id
1 'polypeptide(L)'
;MAAYSRGKIMNSTLLAALETYELVIIVVVAAIFVGVIIAALIFKSRRRRSVDETVLESRDEVNENAHSVSVLIALAEGKPEMIEKLNRLYDKLLYLTPSAEEEVAVIDEKIGNAIGDIKIELTKTRGEEGSGKAEKYIDDINVLIAERSVHTQR
;
A
#
# COMPACT_ATOMS: atom_id res chain seq x y z
N MET A 1 -40.35 -58.34 42.13
CA MET A 1 -40.17 -58.04 40.71
C MET A 1 -40.07 -56.56 40.33
N ALA A 2 -40.37 -55.60 41.19
CA ALA A 2 -40.35 -54.17 40.87
C ALA A 2 -38.95 -53.47 40.87
N ALA A 3 -37.95 -54.03 41.57
CA ALA A 3 -36.62 -53.42 41.66
C ALA A 3 -35.76 -53.57 40.38
N TYR A 4 -35.98 -54.66 39.61
CA TYR A 4 -35.21 -54.94 38.41
C TYR A 4 -35.61 -54.06 37.20
N SER A 5 -36.83 -53.55 37.17
CA SER A 5 -37.33 -52.64 36.12
C SER A 5 -36.77 -51.22 36.24
N ARG A 6 -36.52 -50.73 37.47
CA ARG A 6 -35.99 -49.35 37.72
C ARG A 6 -34.54 -49.17 37.28
N GLY A 7 -33.70 -50.19 37.42
CA GLY A 7 -32.29 -50.14 37.01
C GLY A 7 -32.10 -50.06 35.46
N LYS A 8 -33.00 -50.72 34.73
CA LYS A 8 -32.93 -50.75 33.28
C LYS A 8 -33.37 -49.43 32.61
N ILE A 9 -34.34 -48.74 33.22
CA ILE A 9 -34.84 -47.43 32.74
C ILE A 9 -33.80 -46.34 33.07
N MET A 10 -33.15 -46.42 34.20
CA MET A 10 -32.14 -45.44 34.62
C MET A 10 -30.87 -45.48 33.72
N ASN A 11 -30.47 -46.70 33.29
CA ASN A 11 -29.36 -46.84 32.39
C ASN A 11 -29.67 -46.36 30.97
N SER A 12 -30.88 -46.51 30.46
CA SER A 12 -31.27 -46.05 29.13
C SER A 12 -31.37 -44.50 29.06
N THR A 13 -31.83 -43.85 30.12
CA THR A 13 -31.87 -42.38 30.20
C THR A 13 -30.48 -41.74 30.36
N LEU A 14 -29.57 -42.41 31.06
CA LEU A 14 -28.16 -41.98 31.17
C LEU A 14 -27.44 -42.14 29.87
N LEU A 15 -27.64 -43.24 29.12
CA LEU A 15 -27.06 -43.44 27.80
C LEU A 15 -27.55 -42.37 26.77
N ALA A 16 -28.86 -42.13 26.74
CA ALA A 16 -29.44 -41.08 25.89
C ALA A 16 -28.93 -39.68 26.23
N ALA A 17 -28.68 -39.36 27.50
CA ALA A 17 -28.11 -38.11 27.92
C ALA A 17 -26.63 -37.95 27.52
N LEU A 18 -25.85 -39.06 27.53
CA LEU A 18 -24.47 -39.08 27.07
C LEU A 18 -24.38 -38.84 25.57
N GLU A 19 -25.21 -39.50 24.78
CA GLU A 19 -25.25 -39.32 23.31
C GLU A 19 -25.64 -37.88 22.93
N THR A 20 -26.59 -37.28 23.60
CA THR A 20 -26.97 -35.89 23.35
C THR A 20 -25.85 -34.91 23.74
N TYR A 21 -25.07 -35.16 24.80
CA TYR A 21 -23.95 -34.32 25.21
C TYR A 21 -22.80 -34.39 24.20
N GLU A 22 -22.49 -35.57 23.65
CA GLU A 22 -21.47 -35.70 22.58
C GLU A 22 -21.88 -34.96 21.32
N LEU A 23 -23.13 -35.04 20.90
CA LEU A 23 -23.65 -34.28 19.77
C LEU A 23 -23.53 -32.75 19.99
N VAL A 24 -23.83 -32.25 21.17
CA VAL A 24 -23.71 -30.84 21.48
C VAL A 24 -22.26 -30.38 21.43
N ILE A 25 -21.32 -31.17 21.94
CA ILE A 25 -19.89 -30.84 21.86
C ILE A 25 -19.43 -30.77 20.41
N ILE A 26 -19.81 -31.72 19.58
CA ILE A 26 -19.43 -31.73 18.15
C ILE A 26 -19.96 -30.47 17.44
N VAL A 27 -21.22 -30.10 17.68
CA VAL A 27 -21.82 -28.90 17.08
C VAL A 27 -21.11 -27.62 17.54
N VAL A 28 -20.78 -27.51 18.82
CA VAL A 28 -20.05 -26.34 19.35
C VAL A 28 -18.65 -26.24 18.76
N VAL A 29 -17.93 -27.35 18.68
CA VAL A 29 -16.59 -27.38 18.08
C VAL A 29 -16.67 -26.99 16.58
N ALA A 30 -17.62 -27.54 15.84
CA ALA A 30 -17.83 -27.20 14.44
C ALA A 30 -18.14 -25.70 14.25
N ALA A 31 -18.98 -25.12 15.11
CA ALA A 31 -19.31 -23.70 15.06
C ALA A 31 -18.09 -22.81 15.32
N ILE A 32 -17.21 -23.20 16.26
CA ILE A 32 -15.96 -22.49 16.52
C ILE A 32 -15.04 -22.54 15.29
N PHE A 33 -14.88 -23.71 14.67
CA PHE A 33 -14.06 -23.85 13.46
C PHE A 33 -14.55 -22.97 12.31
N VAL A 34 -15.86 -22.96 12.06
CA VAL A 34 -16.47 -22.11 11.03
C VAL A 34 -16.24 -20.63 11.37
N GLY A 35 -16.40 -20.22 12.62
CA GLY A 35 -16.12 -18.86 13.08
C GLY A 35 -14.69 -18.42 12.83
N VAL A 36 -13.70 -19.28 13.11
CA VAL A 36 -12.27 -19.01 12.86
C VAL A 36 -11.98 -18.85 11.38
N ILE A 37 -12.57 -19.71 10.52
CA ILE A 37 -12.39 -19.62 9.06
C ILE A 37 -12.96 -18.30 8.53
N ILE A 38 -14.16 -17.92 8.95
CA ILE A 38 -14.79 -16.66 8.55
C ILE A 38 -13.96 -15.47 9.00
N ALA A 39 -13.48 -15.46 10.25
CA ALA A 39 -12.62 -14.40 10.76
C ALA A 39 -11.30 -14.28 9.96
N ALA A 40 -10.67 -15.41 9.62
CA ALA A 40 -9.46 -15.43 8.80
C ALA A 40 -9.70 -14.89 7.38
N LEU A 41 -10.85 -15.23 6.75
CA LEU A 41 -11.22 -14.71 5.44
C LEU A 41 -11.49 -13.20 5.46
N ILE A 42 -12.16 -12.70 6.49
CA ILE A 42 -12.43 -11.26 6.65
C ILE A 42 -11.11 -10.51 6.87
N PHE A 43 -10.21 -11.02 7.70
CA PHE A 43 -8.92 -10.41 7.95
C PHE A 43 -8.05 -10.35 6.68
N LYS A 44 -8.01 -11.45 5.92
CA LYS A 44 -7.30 -11.51 4.63
C LYS A 44 -7.89 -10.55 3.59
N SER A 45 -9.21 -10.41 3.55
CA SER A 45 -9.90 -9.50 2.64
C SER A 45 -9.63 -8.03 2.99
N ARG A 46 -9.63 -7.68 4.29
CA ARG A 46 -9.30 -6.31 4.76
C ARG A 46 -7.86 -5.94 4.43
N ARG A 47 -6.92 -6.87 4.64
CA ARG A 47 -5.50 -6.63 4.34
C ARG A 47 -5.26 -6.41 2.85
N ARG A 48 -5.97 -7.13 1.97
CA ARG A 48 -5.86 -6.91 0.51
C ARG A 48 -6.40 -5.54 0.10
N ARG A 49 -7.54 -5.12 0.63
CA ARG A 49 -8.13 -3.81 0.33
C ARG A 49 -7.21 -2.65 0.74
N SER A 50 -6.58 -2.73 1.91
CA SER A 50 -5.65 -1.68 2.34
C SER A 50 -4.41 -1.59 1.43
N VAL A 51 -3.88 -2.72 0.97
CA VAL A 51 -2.74 -2.74 0.04
C VAL A 51 -3.14 -2.18 -1.34
N ASP A 52 -4.31 -2.54 -1.85
CA ASP A 52 -4.81 -2.03 -3.14
C ASP A 52 -5.04 -0.50 -3.08
N GLU A 53 -5.55 0.02 -1.96
CA GLU A 53 -5.78 1.45 -1.73
C GLU A 53 -4.45 2.21 -1.67
N THR A 54 -3.46 1.71 -0.93
CA THR A 54 -2.13 2.32 -0.84
C THR A 54 -1.40 2.31 -2.19
N VAL A 55 -1.54 1.26 -2.99
CA VAL A 55 -0.96 1.21 -4.36
C VAL A 55 -1.63 2.25 -5.26
N LEU A 56 -2.94 2.47 -5.14
CA LEU A 56 -3.64 3.51 -5.89
C LEU A 56 -3.18 4.90 -5.49
N GLU A 57 -3.03 5.18 -4.19
CA GLU A 57 -2.49 6.44 -3.67
C GLU A 57 -1.06 6.70 -4.20
N SER A 58 -0.18 5.70 -4.14
CA SER A 58 1.18 5.80 -4.70
C SER A 58 1.17 6.06 -6.21
N ARG A 59 0.22 5.48 -6.95
CA ARG A 59 0.06 5.73 -8.38
C ARG A 59 -0.36 7.17 -8.66
N ASP A 60 -1.30 7.68 -7.87
CA ASP A 60 -1.79 9.05 -8.02
C ASP A 60 -0.68 10.06 -7.70
N GLU A 61 0.13 9.81 -6.67
CA GLU A 61 1.29 10.63 -6.31
C GLU A 61 2.37 10.64 -7.40
N VAL A 62 2.70 9.47 -7.97
CA VAL A 62 3.64 9.38 -9.10
C VAL A 62 3.11 10.17 -10.31
N ASN A 63 1.82 10.06 -10.62
CA ASN A 63 1.20 10.81 -11.71
C ASN A 63 1.19 12.31 -11.45
N GLU A 64 0.93 12.75 -10.22
CA GLU A 64 0.96 14.15 -9.80
C GLU A 64 2.37 14.73 -9.90
N ASN A 65 3.39 13.98 -9.48
CA ASN A 65 4.79 14.35 -9.62
C ASN A 65 5.18 14.50 -11.10
N ALA A 66 4.80 13.55 -11.96
CA ALA A 66 5.04 13.64 -13.40
C ALA A 66 4.32 14.85 -14.01
N HIS A 67 3.05 15.07 -13.65
CA HIS A 67 2.31 16.25 -14.11
C HIS A 67 2.99 17.55 -13.66
N SER A 68 3.45 17.63 -12.44
CA SER A 68 4.18 18.79 -11.92
C SER A 68 5.45 19.07 -12.71
N VAL A 69 6.22 18.03 -13.11
CA VAL A 69 7.38 18.20 -13.99
C VAL A 69 6.98 18.70 -15.37
N SER A 70 5.84 18.26 -15.91
CA SER A 70 5.35 18.78 -17.21
C SER A 70 5.08 20.29 -17.16
N VAL A 71 4.58 20.77 -16.03
CA VAL A 71 4.40 22.22 -15.80
C VAL A 71 5.75 22.96 -15.72
N LEU A 72 6.77 22.33 -15.11
CA LEU A 72 8.12 22.89 -15.04
C LEU A 72 8.77 23.02 -16.40
N ILE A 73 8.53 22.07 -17.31
CA ILE A 73 9.00 22.13 -18.71
C ILE A 73 8.45 23.39 -19.39
N ALA A 74 7.16 23.68 -19.19
CA ALA A 74 6.56 24.91 -19.73
C ALA A 74 7.14 26.19 -19.07
N LEU A 75 7.45 26.16 -17.76
CA LEU A 75 8.07 27.29 -17.06
C LEU A 75 9.53 27.52 -17.46
N ALA A 76 10.22 26.49 -17.94
CA ALA A 76 11.62 26.53 -18.39
C ALA A 76 11.76 27.05 -19.83
N GLU A 77 10.71 27.62 -20.43
CA GLU A 77 10.72 28.17 -21.80
C GLU A 77 11.90 29.14 -21.97
N GLY A 78 12.68 28.95 -23.04
CA GLY A 78 13.90 29.69 -23.32
C GLY A 78 15.19 29.11 -22.71
N LYS A 79 15.13 27.98 -22.00
CA LYS A 79 16.29 27.29 -21.41
C LYS A 79 16.38 25.84 -21.94
N PRO A 80 16.95 25.61 -23.14
CA PRO A 80 16.89 24.31 -23.80
C PRO A 80 17.56 23.18 -22.99
N GLU A 81 18.66 23.44 -22.30
CA GLU A 81 19.35 22.45 -21.46
C GLU A 81 18.49 22.01 -20.25
N MET A 82 17.78 22.96 -19.64
CA MET A 82 16.86 22.69 -18.54
C MET A 82 15.67 21.87 -19.02
N ILE A 83 15.08 22.22 -20.16
CA ILE A 83 13.98 21.47 -20.78
C ILE A 83 14.40 20.04 -21.05
N GLU A 84 15.61 19.79 -21.58
CA GLU A 84 16.10 18.44 -21.82
C GLU A 84 16.23 17.63 -20.52
N LYS A 85 16.78 18.23 -19.45
CA LYS A 85 16.89 17.57 -18.13
C LYS A 85 15.52 17.27 -17.54
N LEU A 86 14.57 18.19 -17.62
CA LEU A 86 13.21 18.00 -17.14
C LEU A 86 12.44 16.95 -17.95
N ASN A 87 12.62 16.87 -19.25
CA ASN A 87 12.02 15.82 -20.06
C ASN A 87 12.54 14.44 -19.67
N ARG A 88 13.85 14.29 -19.45
CA ARG A 88 14.44 13.03 -18.97
C ARG A 88 13.91 12.66 -17.59
N LEU A 89 13.70 13.63 -16.70
CA LEU A 89 13.10 13.42 -15.39
C LEU A 89 11.65 12.99 -15.52
N TYR A 90 10.87 13.66 -16.37
CA TYR A 90 9.48 13.29 -16.66
C TYR A 90 9.34 11.84 -17.11
N ASP A 91 10.17 11.44 -18.10
CA ASP A 91 10.17 10.07 -18.59
C ASP A 91 10.46 9.05 -17.46
N LYS A 92 11.45 9.34 -16.60
CA LYS A 92 11.75 8.45 -15.47
C LYS A 92 10.59 8.33 -14.50
N LEU A 93 9.90 9.42 -14.18
CA LEU A 93 8.74 9.39 -13.28
C LEU A 93 7.58 8.58 -13.86
N LEU A 94 7.32 8.67 -15.17
CA LEU A 94 6.27 7.89 -15.83
C LEU A 94 6.48 6.38 -15.76
N TYR A 95 7.74 5.92 -15.65
CA TYR A 95 8.07 4.50 -15.57
C TYR A 95 8.21 3.97 -14.14
N LEU A 96 7.94 4.80 -13.11
CA LEU A 96 7.94 4.35 -11.73
C LEU A 96 6.78 3.41 -11.46
N THR A 97 7.08 2.26 -10.86
CA THR A 97 6.06 1.29 -10.46
C THR A 97 5.45 1.72 -9.13
N PRO A 98 4.11 1.84 -9.03
CA PRO A 98 3.45 2.12 -7.75
C PRO A 98 3.77 1.04 -6.71
N SER A 99 3.93 1.42 -5.45
CA SER A 99 4.27 0.51 -4.36
C SER A 99 3.45 0.82 -3.11
N ALA A 100 3.12 -0.23 -2.34
CA ALA A 100 2.46 -0.10 -1.04
C ALA A 100 3.47 -0.04 0.13
N GLU A 101 4.77 0.03 -0.15
CA GLU A 101 5.81 0.08 0.88
C GLU A 101 5.90 1.49 1.47
N GLU A 102 5.88 1.59 2.80
CA GLU A 102 5.96 2.86 3.52
C GLU A 102 7.26 3.63 3.21
N GLU A 103 8.36 2.90 3.04
CA GLU A 103 9.65 3.48 2.68
C GLU A 103 9.62 4.15 1.30
N VAL A 104 8.87 3.56 0.35
CA VAL A 104 8.67 4.12 -0.99
C VAL A 104 7.81 5.39 -0.93
N ALA A 105 6.76 5.41 -0.13
CA ALA A 105 5.93 6.59 0.04
C ALA A 105 6.73 7.79 0.59
N VAL A 106 7.63 7.57 1.55
CA VAL A 106 8.54 8.61 2.07
C VAL A 106 9.48 9.15 0.98
N ILE A 107 9.94 8.29 0.08
CA ILE A 107 10.79 8.71 -1.04
C ILE A 107 9.96 9.50 -2.07
N ASP A 108 8.74 9.08 -2.37
CA ASP A 108 7.83 9.76 -3.31
C ASP A 108 7.46 11.17 -2.80
N GLU A 109 7.21 11.34 -1.49
CA GLU A 109 7.03 12.64 -0.86
C GLU A 109 8.27 13.55 -1.00
N LYS A 110 9.48 13.01 -0.79
CA LYS A 110 10.74 13.77 -0.99
C LYS A 110 10.90 14.21 -2.44
N ILE A 111 10.54 13.36 -3.40
CA ILE A 111 10.56 13.70 -4.83
C ILE A 111 9.59 14.86 -5.10
N GLY A 112 8.36 14.80 -4.59
CA GLY A 112 7.36 15.84 -4.72
C GLY A 112 7.84 17.19 -4.16
N ASN A 113 8.45 17.17 -2.98
CA ASN A 113 9.03 18.36 -2.33
C ASN A 113 10.15 18.97 -3.19
N ALA A 114 11.06 18.16 -3.70
CA ALA A 114 12.16 18.65 -4.55
C ALA A 114 11.65 19.22 -5.88
N ILE A 115 10.57 18.65 -6.47
CA ILE A 115 9.89 19.23 -7.65
C ILE A 115 9.31 20.61 -7.30
N GLY A 116 8.72 20.75 -6.11
CA GLY A 116 8.25 22.04 -5.60
C GLY A 116 9.38 23.08 -5.48
N ASP A 117 10.54 22.68 -5.01
CA ASP A 117 11.73 23.54 -4.91
C ASP A 117 12.24 23.98 -6.29
N ILE A 118 12.26 23.09 -7.29
CA ILE A 118 12.58 23.47 -8.69
C ILE A 118 11.61 24.55 -9.18
N LYS A 119 10.30 24.39 -8.92
CA LYS A 119 9.29 25.37 -9.31
C LYS A 119 9.58 26.75 -8.71
N ILE A 120 9.92 26.78 -7.41
CA ILE A 120 10.27 27.99 -6.71
C ILE A 120 11.49 28.67 -7.32
N GLU A 121 12.55 27.92 -7.60
CA GLU A 121 13.78 28.47 -8.18
C GLU A 121 13.56 28.96 -9.62
N LEU A 122 12.83 28.24 -10.45
CA LEU A 122 12.49 28.67 -11.81
C LEU A 122 11.63 29.93 -11.85
N THR A 123 10.75 30.10 -10.86
CA THR A 123 9.86 31.29 -10.79
C THR A 123 10.52 32.51 -10.17
N LYS A 124 11.39 32.32 -9.16
CA LYS A 124 12.07 33.43 -8.45
C LYS A 124 13.17 34.07 -9.28
N THR A 125 13.89 33.27 -10.05
CA THR A 125 15.13 33.73 -10.69
C THR A 125 14.99 33.65 -12.21
N ARG A 126 14.74 34.79 -12.86
CA ARG A 126 14.78 34.91 -14.33
C ARG A 126 16.21 34.86 -14.91
N GLY A 127 17.25 34.54 -14.10
CA GLY A 127 18.67 34.51 -14.48
C GLY A 127 19.33 33.15 -14.37
N GLU A 128 20.64 33.10 -14.68
CA GLU A 128 21.46 31.87 -14.68
C GLU A 128 21.61 31.22 -13.30
N GLU A 129 21.57 32.01 -12.21
CA GLU A 129 21.73 31.49 -10.83
C GLU A 129 20.62 30.55 -10.40
N GLY A 130 19.34 30.78 -10.79
CA GLY A 130 18.24 29.91 -10.51
C GLY A 130 18.29 28.60 -11.30
N SER A 131 18.93 28.63 -12.45
CA SER A 131 19.14 27.43 -13.28
C SER A 131 20.05 26.42 -12.59
N GLY A 132 21.16 26.87 -12.00
CA GLY A 132 22.12 25.99 -11.32
C GLY A 132 21.55 25.30 -10.06
N LYS A 133 20.69 25.98 -9.31
CA LYS A 133 20.01 25.37 -8.16
C LYS A 133 18.94 24.37 -8.60
N ALA A 134 18.15 24.70 -9.62
CA ALA A 134 17.17 23.81 -10.17
C ALA A 134 17.82 22.52 -10.73
N GLU A 135 18.97 22.61 -11.36
CA GLU A 135 19.76 21.46 -11.81
C GLU A 135 20.16 20.55 -10.66
N LYS A 136 20.63 21.12 -9.55
CA LYS A 136 20.98 20.35 -8.37
C LYS A 136 19.77 19.56 -7.83
N TYR A 137 18.60 20.18 -7.76
CA TYR A 137 17.39 19.47 -7.32
C TYR A 137 17.00 18.33 -8.31
N ILE A 138 17.21 18.52 -9.61
CA ILE A 138 17.00 17.44 -10.59
C ILE A 138 17.97 16.27 -10.34
N ASP A 139 19.22 16.56 -10.01
CA ASP A 139 20.21 15.52 -9.66
C ASP A 139 19.82 14.81 -8.35
N ASP A 140 19.40 15.55 -7.33
CA ASP A 140 18.91 14.99 -6.07
C ASP A 140 17.68 14.06 -6.31
N ILE A 141 16.73 14.46 -7.16
CA ILE A 141 15.59 13.61 -7.54
C ILE A 141 16.06 12.34 -8.26
N ASN A 142 17.05 12.42 -9.14
CA ASN A 142 17.60 11.24 -9.80
C ASN A 142 18.20 10.24 -8.80
N VAL A 143 18.82 10.71 -7.72
CA VAL A 143 19.30 9.87 -6.63
C VAL A 143 18.14 9.21 -5.88
N LEU A 144 17.09 9.98 -5.56
CA LEU A 144 15.88 9.45 -4.91
C LEU A 144 15.16 8.39 -5.77
N ILE A 145 15.07 8.58 -7.09
CA ILE A 145 14.52 7.60 -8.02
C ILE A 145 15.36 6.31 -8.01
N ALA A 146 16.69 6.41 -7.96
CA ALA A 146 17.56 5.25 -7.86
C ALA A 146 17.38 4.52 -6.52
N GLU A 147 17.29 5.25 -5.39
CA GLU A 147 17.00 4.69 -4.06
C GLU A 147 15.64 3.97 -4.05
N ARG A 148 14.59 4.61 -4.58
CA ARG A 148 13.26 4.03 -4.72
C ARG A 148 13.27 2.70 -5.49
N SER A 149 14.06 2.61 -6.56
CA SER A 149 14.13 1.39 -7.37
C SER A 149 14.71 0.19 -6.63
N VAL A 150 15.56 0.42 -5.63
CA VAL A 150 16.11 -0.65 -4.77
C VAL A 150 15.02 -1.23 -3.86
N HIS A 151 14.10 -0.41 -3.37
CA HIS A 151 12.98 -0.84 -2.52
C HIS A 151 11.89 -1.56 -3.30
N THR A 152 11.65 -1.20 -4.56
CA THR A 152 10.60 -1.83 -5.39
C THR A 152 11.02 -3.16 -6.04
N GLN A 153 12.31 -3.56 -5.97
CA GLN A 153 12.81 -4.83 -6.53
C GLN A 153 12.85 -5.99 -5.52
N ARG A 154 12.41 -5.80 -4.28
CA ARG A 154 12.31 -6.84 -3.24
C ARG A 154 10.92 -7.47 -3.20
#